data_de58b7d664504ff2cbbe3a9f090f5dfc
#
_entry.id   de58b7d664504ff2cbbe3a9f090f5dfc
#
_cell.length_a   1.000
_cell.length_b   1.000
_cell.length_c   1.000
_cell.angle_alpha   90.00
_cell.angle_beta   90.00
_cell.angle_gamma   90.00
#
_symmetry.space_group_name_H-M   'P 1'
#
loop_
_entity.id
_entity.type
_entity.pdbx_description
1 polymer ?
#
loop_
_entity_poly.entity_id
_entity_poly.type
_entity_poly.pdbx_seq_one_letter_code
_entity_poly.pdbx_strand_id
1 'polypeptide(L)'
;MAKAIKKGKVEAVKSHLSSPWASFVAILIAVLWTIPTFGLFVTSLRPQTGINSSGWWTVLTKPEFTLENYSRVLFEGRGATPPLSQYFVNTFAIVIPSTIIPITIAIFAAYAIAWFDFKGRNFIFFGIFALQVIPLQMSLIPLLQLFSGGLHIGSVTVIPSFGITGTFIPIWLAHTMFGLP
;
A
#
# COMPACT_ATOMS: atom_id res chain seq x y z
N MET A 1 -7.14 -41.99 -12.29
CA MET A 1 -8.48 -41.67 -11.77
C MET A 1 -8.56 -40.24 -11.20
N ALA A 2 -7.70 -39.81 -10.29
CA ALA A 2 -7.72 -38.46 -9.67
C ALA A 2 -7.60 -37.30 -10.68
N LYS A 3 -6.81 -37.42 -11.75
CA LYS A 3 -6.61 -36.41 -12.79
C LYS A 3 -7.87 -36.15 -13.64
N ALA A 4 -8.68 -37.18 -13.87
CA ALA A 4 -9.97 -37.09 -14.60
C ALA A 4 -11.06 -36.43 -13.76
N ILE A 5 -11.11 -36.72 -12.46
CA ILE A 5 -12.06 -36.09 -11.51
C ILE A 5 -11.78 -34.60 -11.34
N LYS A 6 -10.51 -34.20 -11.33
CA LYS A 6 -10.10 -32.79 -11.24
C LYS A 6 -10.46 -32.01 -12.51
N LYS A 7 -10.34 -32.64 -13.68
CA LYS A 7 -10.69 -32.03 -14.98
C LYS A 7 -12.21 -31.82 -15.11
N GLY A 8 -13.03 -32.82 -14.72
CA GLY A 8 -14.48 -32.70 -14.73
C GLY A 8 -15.03 -31.61 -13.78
N LYS A 9 -14.42 -31.45 -12.59
CA LYS A 9 -14.81 -30.36 -11.67
C LYS A 9 -14.46 -28.98 -12.22
N VAL A 10 -13.32 -28.83 -12.88
CA VAL A 10 -12.90 -27.57 -13.51
C VAL A 10 -13.81 -27.22 -14.70
N GLU A 11 -14.20 -28.22 -15.49
CA GLU A 11 -15.11 -28.01 -16.62
C GLU A 11 -16.54 -27.69 -16.14
N ALA A 12 -17.01 -28.30 -15.07
CA ALA A 12 -18.31 -27.96 -14.46
C ALA A 12 -18.32 -26.52 -13.89
N VAL A 13 -17.27 -26.12 -13.21
CA VAL A 13 -17.14 -24.72 -12.73
C VAL A 13 -17.06 -23.75 -13.90
N LYS A 14 -16.34 -24.10 -14.97
CA LYS A 14 -16.21 -23.29 -16.17
C LYS A 14 -17.54 -23.14 -16.92
N SER A 15 -18.36 -24.18 -16.98
CA SER A 15 -19.70 -24.13 -17.60
C SER A 15 -20.70 -23.29 -16.78
N HIS A 16 -20.60 -23.30 -15.45
CA HIS A 16 -21.40 -22.40 -14.61
C HIS A 16 -20.99 -20.93 -14.72
N LEU A 17 -19.69 -20.66 -14.89
CA LEU A 17 -19.17 -19.31 -15.11
C LEU A 17 -19.43 -18.78 -16.53
N SER A 18 -19.71 -19.64 -17.50
CA SER A 18 -20.04 -19.27 -18.88
C SER A 18 -21.54 -19.15 -19.16
N SER A 19 -22.39 -19.17 -18.13
CA SER A 19 -23.82 -18.91 -18.29
C SER A 19 -24.05 -17.49 -18.85
N PRO A 20 -24.73 -17.34 -20.01
CA PRO A 20 -25.01 -16.00 -20.59
C PRO A 20 -25.74 -15.08 -19.62
N TRP A 21 -26.63 -15.65 -18.81
CA TRP A 21 -27.37 -14.91 -17.79
C TRP A 21 -26.48 -14.41 -16.65
N ALA A 22 -25.59 -15.26 -16.14
CA ALA A 22 -24.64 -14.86 -15.11
C ALA A 22 -23.69 -13.75 -15.61
N SER A 23 -23.23 -13.88 -16.87
CA SER A 23 -22.42 -12.85 -17.52
C SER A 23 -23.18 -11.54 -17.69
N PHE A 24 -24.43 -11.58 -18.11
CA PHE A 24 -25.28 -10.40 -18.22
C PHE A 24 -25.46 -9.69 -16.88
N VAL A 25 -25.78 -10.43 -15.81
CA VAL A 25 -25.95 -9.89 -14.47
C VAL A 25 -24.61 -9.27 -13.96
N ALA A 26 -23.50 -9.98 -14.18
CA ALA A 26 -22.17 -9.46 -13.80
C ALA A 26 -21.82 -8.16 -14.53
N ILE A 27 -22.09 -8.07 -15.82
CA ILE A 27 -21.88 -6.86 -16.63
C ILE A 27 -22.80 -5.73 -16.13
N LEU A 28 -24.07 -6.02 -15.86
CA LEU A 28 -25.00 -5.03 -15.34
C LEU A 28 -24.52 -4.44 -14.01
N ILE A 29 -24.12 -5.31 -13.09
CA ILE A 29 -23.54 -4.87 -11.81
C ILE A 29 -22.29 -4.05 -12.03
N ALA A 30 -21.37 -4.50 -12.87
CA ALA A 30 -20.14 -3.77 -13.17
C ALA A 30 -20.42 -2.38 -13.76
N VAL A 31 -21.38 -2.26 -14.67
CA VAL A 31 -21.80 -0.97 -15.24
C VAL A 31 -22.38 -0.08 -14.13
N LEU A 32 -23.30 -0.58 -13.32
CA LEU A 32 -23.90 0.18 -12.22
C LEU A 32 -22.85 0.70 -11.22
N TRP A 33 -21.85 -0.13 -10.88
CA TRP A 33 -20.74 0.27 -10.01
C TRP A 33 -19.78 1.24 -10.66
N THR A 34 -19.68 1.22 -11.98
CA THR A 34 -18.79 2.14 -12.73
C THR A 34 -19.39 3.55 -12.82
N ILE A 35 -20.72 3.69 -12.82
CA ILE A 35 -21.40 4.99 -12.96
C ILE A 35 -20.93 6.04 -11.92
N PRO A 36 -20.89 5.76 -10.60
CA PRO A 36 -20.42 6.74 -9.62
C PRO A 36 -18.97 7.15 -9.85
N THR A 37 -18.09 6.18 -10.11
CA THR A 37 -16.65 6.45 -10.36
C THR A 37 -16.45 7.26 -11.63
N PHE A 38 -17.16 6.92 -12.70
CA PHE A 38 -17.15 7.68 -13.95
C PHE A 38 -17.70 9.09 -13.75
N GLY A 39 -18.78 9.24 -12.99
CA GLY A 39 -19.36 10.53 -12.64
C GLY A 39 -18.36 11.41 -11.86
N LEU A 40 -17.61 10.85 -10.91
CA LEU A 40 -16.54 11.57 -10.22
C LEU A 40 -15.42 11.99 -11.18
N PHE A 41 -15.00 11.10 -12.07
CA PHE A 41 -13.99 11.41 -13.09
C PHE A 41 -14.42 12.55 -13.99
N VAL A 42 -15.64 12.51 -14.53
CA VAL A 42 -16.19 13.60 -15.36
C VAL A 42 -16.28 14.90 -14.53
N THR A 43 -16.77 14.81 -13.30
CA THR A 43 -16.89 15.99 -12.40
C THR A 43 -15.54 16.63 -12.13
N SER A 44 -14.47 15.86 -11.97
CA SER A 44 -13.12 16.39 -11.70
C SER A 44 -12.57 17.25 -12.85
N LEU A 45 -13.07 17.03 -14.06
CA LEU A 45 -12.70 17.79 -15.27
C LEU A 45 -13.63 18.98 -15.55
N ARG A 46 -14.64 19.23 -14.72
CA ARG A 46 -15.60 20.32 -14.92
C ARG A 46 -15.19 21.58 -14.15
N PRO A 47 -15.53 22.78 -14.67
CA PRO A 47 -15.32 24.02 -13.93
C PRO A 47 -16.18 24.05 -12.67
N GLN A 48 -15.69 24.72 -11.62
CA GLN A 48 -16.35 24.80 -10.30
C GLN A 48 -17.80 25.32 -10.40
N THR A 49 -18.06 26.27 -11.26
CA THR A 49 -19.40 26.83 -11.54
C THR A 49 -20.36 25.75 -12.05
N GLY A 50 -19.89 24.90 -12.95
CA GLY A 50 -20.64 23.78 -13.50
C GLY A 50 -20.91 22.68 -12.46
N ILE A 51 -19.94 22.42 -11.59
CA ILE A 51 -20.06 21.41 -10.50
C ILE A 51 -21.15 21.84 -9.51
N ASN A 52 -21.20 23.11 -9.14
CA ASN A 52 -22.12 23.62 -8.14
C ASN A 52 -23.56 23.78 -8.66
N SER A 53 -23.75 23.89 -9.97
CA SER A 53 -25.04 24.21 -10.59
C SER A 53 -25.73 23.03 -11.27
N SER A 54 -25.00 21.94 -11.61
CA SER A 54 -25.56 20.86 -12.41
C SER A 54 -24.85 19.52 -12.18
N GLY A 55 -25.53 18.41 -12.51
CA GLY A 55 -24.95 17.06 -12.42
C GLY A 55 -23.94 16.79 -13.54
N TRP A 56 -23.08 15.77 -13.34
CA TRP A 56 -22.01 15.39 -14.27
C TRP A 56 -22.55 14.98 -15.67
N TRP A 57 -23.78 14.50 -15.77
CA TRP A 57 -24.41 14.09 -17.03
C TRP A 57 -24.66 15.25 -17.99
N THR A 58 -24.64 16.49 -17.51
CA THR A 58 -24.82 17.67 -18.38
C THR A 58 -23.64 17.89 -19.33
N VAL A 59 -22.50 17.22 -19.10
CA VAL A 59 -21.37 17.25 -20.04
C VAL A 59 -21.74 16.72 -21.43
N LEU A 60 -22.77 15.87 -21.52
CA LEU A 60 -23.25 15.34 -22.79
C LEU A 60 -23.96 16.42 -23.65
N THR A 61 -24.49 17.45 -23.02
CA THR A 61 -25.21 18.56 -23.72
C THR A 61 -24.38 19.85 -23.75
N LYS A 62 -23.55 20.06 -22.74
CA LYS A 62 -22.66 21.23 -22.60
C LYS A 62 -21.27 20.75 -22.15
N PRO A 63 -20.40 20.34 -23.08
CA PRO A 63 -19.07 19.85 -22.77
C PRO A 63 -18.14 21.03 -22.42
N GLU A 64 -18.00 21.30 -21.12
CA GLU A 64 -17.04 22.26 -20.58
C GLU A 64 -16.01 21.49 -19.74
N PHE A 65 -14.75 21.50 -20.17
CA PHE A 65 -13.65 20.81 -19.49
C PHE A 65 -12.57 21.79 -19.05
N THR A 66 -12.01 21.53 -17.87
CA THR A 66 -10.89 22.27 -17.31
C THR A 66 -9.98 21.35 -16.50
N LEU A 67 -8.71 21.67 -16.44
CA LEU A 67 -7.73 21.03 -15.54
C LEU A 67 -7.45 21.87 -14.29
N GLU A 68 -8.17 22.96 -14.09
CA GLU A 68 -7.98 23.90 -12.98
C GLU A 68 -8.10 23.20 -11.62
N ASN A 69 -9.04 22.26 -11.47
CA ASN A 69 -9.21 21.49 -10.23
C ASN A 69 -7.94 20.69 -9.89
N TYR A 70 -7.31 20.08 -10.91
CA TYR A 70 -6.06 19.35 -10.73
C TYR A 70 -4.89 20.27 -10.42
N SER A 71 -4.78 21.39 -11.15
CA SER A 71 -3.74 22.39 -10.90
C SER A 71 -3.83 22.92 -9.48
N ARG A 72 -5.03 23.29 -9.04
CA ARG A 72 -5.27 23.80 -7.69
C ARG A 72 -4.90 22.78 -6.60
N VAL A 73 -5.34 21.54 -6.74
CA VAL A 73 -5.07 20.49 -5.74
C VAL A 73 -3.60 20.09 -5.72
N LEU A 74 -2.97 19.99 -6.90
CA LEU A 74 -1.59 19.53 -6.99
C LEU A 74 -0.58 20.60 -6.59
N PHE A 75 -0.83 21.88 -6.88
CA PHE A 75 0.21 22.92 -6.79
C PHE A 75 -0.11 24.07 -5.86
N GLU A 76 -1.38 24.35 -5.54
CA GLU A 76 -1.71 25.54 -4.75
C GLU A 76 -1.82 25.27 -3.25
N GLY A 77 -2.10 24.01 -2.85
CA GLY A 77 -2.40 23.73 -1.44
C GLY A 77 -3.71 24.39 -0.97
N ARG A 78 -4.00 24.32 0.32
CA ARG A 78 -5.18 24.95 0.89
C ARG A 78 -4.89 25.50 2.28
N GLY A 79 -4.74 26.82 2.41
CA GLY A 79 -4.37 27.46 3.67
C GLY A 79 -3.01 26.99 4.17
N ALA A 80 -2.95 26.43 5.39
CA ALA A 80 -1.73 25.85 5.95
C ALA A 80 -1.40 24.43 5.43
N THR A 81 -2.28 23.84 4.61
CA THR A 81 -2.08 22.49 4.09
C THR A 81 -1.22 22.56 2.82
N PRO A 82 -0.10 21.83 2.76
CA PRO A 82 0.74 21.78 1.58
C PRO A 82 0.00 21.24 0.35
N PRO A 83 0.48 21.54 -0.87
CA PRO A 83 -0.09 20.98 -2.09
C PRO A 83 0.07 19.47 -2.15
N LEU A 84 -0.85 18.80 -2.85
CA LEU A 84 -0.86 17.35 -2.94
C LEU A 84 0.43 16.78 -3.57
N SER A 85 1.07 17.53 -4.47
CA SER A 85 2.37 17.17 -5.06
C SER A 85 3.44 16.88 -4.00
N GLN A 86 3.48 17.64 -2.90
CA GLN A 86 4.42 17.41 -1.83
C GLN A 86 4.17 16.08 -1.12
N TYR A 87 2.91 15.71 -0.93
CA TYR A 87 2.57 14.40 -0.36
C TYR A 87 2.92 13.25 -1.30
N PHE A 88 2.78 13.43 -2.62
CA PHE A 88 3.26 12.45 -3.60
C PHE A 88 4.77 12.25 -3.51
N VAL A 89 5.54 13.32 -3.48
CA VAL A 89 7.00 13.25 -3.34
C VAL A 89 7.38 12.53 -2.05
N ASN A 90 6.75 12.90 -0.92
CA ASN A 90 7.00 12.24 0.36
C ASN A 90 6.61 10.75 0.32
N THR A 91 5.50 10.41 -0.34
CA THR A 91 5.09 9.01 -0.51
C THR A 91 6.14 8.21 -1.26
N PHE A 92 6.66 8.72 -2.37
CA PHE A 92 7.74 8.05 -3.10
C PHE A 92 9.03 7.96 -2.28
N ALA A 93 9.39 9.02 -1.56
CA ALA A 93 10.56 9.03 -0.68
C ALA A 93 10.44 7.98 0.46
N ILE A 94 9.23 7.68 0.92
CA ILE A 94 8.99 6.64 1.92
C ILE A 94 8.91 5.27 1.28
N VAL A 95 8.05 5.09 0.27
CA VAL A 95 7.69 3.76 -0.26
C VAL A 95 8.86 3.10 -1.00
N ILE A 96 9.59 3.85 -1.82
CA ILE A 96 10.68 3.26 -2.62
C ILE A 96 11.77 2.65 -1.74
N PRO A 97 12.39 3.37 -0.78
CA PRO A 97 13.39 2.76 0.08
C PRO A 97 12.81 1.70 1.03
N SER A 98 11.60 1.92 1.59
CA SER A 98 10.92 0.96 2.46
C SER A 98 10.58 -0.36 1.77
N THR A 99 10.54 -0.39 0.44
CA THR A 99 10.33 -1.61 -0.34
C THR A 99 11.67 -2.23 -0.78
N ILE A 100 12.58 -1.41 -1.33
CA ILE A 100 13.83 -1.92 -1.91
C ILE A 100 14.76 -2.45 -0.82
N ILE A 101 14.89 -1.76 0.31
CA ILE A 101 15.83 -2.14 1.37
C ILE A 101 15.50 -3.52 1.94
N PRO A 102 14.27 -3.80 2.47
CA PRO A 102 13.96 -5.11 3.04
C PRO A 102 14.01 -6.22 1.98
N ILE A 103 13.53 -6.00 0.77
CA ILE A 103 13.61 -7.00 -0.30
C ILE A 103 15.05 -7.36 -0.62
N THR A 104 15.94 -6.37 -0.73
CA THR A 104 17.36 -6.59 -1.00
C THR A 104 18.00 -7.42 0.11
N ILE A 105 17.78 -7.05 1.37
CA ILE A 105 18.30 -7.80 2.52
C ILE A 105 17.73 -9.21 2.56
N ALA A 106 16.41 -9.38 2.33
CA ALA A 106 15.76 -10.67 2.32
C ALA A 106 16.32 -11.61 1.23
N ILE A 107 16.59 -11.09 0.03
CA ILE A 107 17.20 -11.87 -1.06
C ILE A 107 18.60 -12.36 -0.67
N PHE A 108 19.45 -11.48 -0.11
CA PHE A 108 20.78 -11.89 0.34
C PHE A 108 20.73 -12.86 1.52
N ALA A 109 19.84 -12.65 2.48
CA ALA A 109 19.64 -13.55 3.59
C ALA A 109 19.14 -14.92 3.14
N ALA A 110 18.15 -14.96 2.25
CA ALA A 110 17.62 -16.20 1.68
C ALA A 110 18.69 -16.94 0.89
N TYR A 111 19.48 -16.22 0.09
CA TYR A 111 20.61 -16.80 -0.64
C TYR A 111 21.64 -17.40 0.30
N ALA A 112 22.03 -16.67 1.36
CA ALA A 112 22.99 -17.16 2.34
C ALA A 112 22.49 -18.42 3.07
N ILE A 113 21.21 -18.41 3.50
CA ILE A 113 20.58 -19.56 4.19
C ILE A 113 20.44 -20.75 3.25
N ALA A 114 20.18 -20.55 1.95
CA ALA A 114 19.98 -21.64 0.99
C ALA A 114 21.29 -22.27 0.53
N TRP A 115 22.34 -21.48 0.30
CA TRP A 115 23.54 -21.93 -0.40
C TRP A 115 24.78 -22.12 0.47
N PHE A 116 24.84 -21.48 1.67
CA PHE A 116 25.99 -21.61 2.54
C PHE A 116 25.70 -22.57 3.70
N ASP A 117 26.64 -23.49 3.97
CA ASP A 117 26.60 -24.34 5.15
C ASP A 117 27.36 -23.66 6.29
N PHE A 118 26.62 -23.11 7.25
CA PHE A 118 27.18 -22.49 8.46
C PHE A 118 26.49 -22.98 9.73
N LYS A 119 27.23 -22.95 10.84
CA LYS A 119 26.68 -23.35 12.14
C LYS A 119 25.57 -22.38 12.59
N GLY A 120 24.42 -22.94 12.98
CA GLY A 120 23.28 -22.14 13.42
C GLY A 120 22.30 -21.69 12.33
N ARG A 121 22.50 -22.11 11.04
CA ARG A 121 21.60 -21.77 9.93
C ARG A 121 20.13 -22.01 10.25
N ASN A 122 19.79 -23.19 10.73
CA ASN A 122 18.42 -23.56 11.07
C ASN A 122 17.89 -22.75 12.27
N PHE A 123 18.75 -22.48 13.26
CA PHE A 123 18.37 -21.66 14.40
C PHE A 123 18.02 -20.23 13.98
N ILE A 124 18.81 -19.62 13.10
CA ILE A 124 18.54 -18.29 12.55
C ILE A 124 17.24 -18.31 11.74
N PHE A 125 17.06 -19.30 10.87
CA PHE A 125 15.84 -19.43 10.07
C PHE A 125 14.58 -19.53 10.93
N PHE A 126 14.57 -20.45 11.91
CA PHE A 126 13.43 -20.58 12.81
C PHE A 126 13.26 -19.38 13.75
N GLY A 127 14.35 -18.71 14.13
CA GLY A 127 14.32 -17.49 14.92
C GLY A 127 13.64 -16.34 14.15
N ILE A 128 13.97 -16.12 12.88
CA ILE A 128 13.32 -15.13 12.02
C ILE A 128 11.82 -15.47 11.88
N PHE A 129 11.51 -16.73 11.62
CA PHE A 129 10.11 -17.18 11.49
C PHE A 129 9.32 -16.99 12.81
N ALA A 130 9.94 -17.23 13.96
CA ALA A 130 9.32 -17.02 15.27
C ALA A 130 9.00 -15.55 15.56
N LEU A 131 9.79 -14.61 15.03
CA LEU A 131 9.53 -13.18 15.19
C LEU A 131 8.23 -12.73 14.50
N GLN A 132 7.77 -13.42 13.45
CA GLN A 132 6.49 -13.14 12.80
C GLN A 132 5.27 -13.38 13.70
N VAL A 133 5.41 -14.18 14.74
CA VAL A 133 4.33 -14.46 15.70
C VAL A 133 4.03 -13.24 16.58
N ILE A 134 4.99 -12.32 16.71
CA ILE A 134 4.84 -11.11 17.52
C ILE A 134 3.90 -10.14 16.80
N PRO A 135 2.75 -9.75 17.39
CA PRO A 135 1.84 -8.79 16.78
C PRO A 135 2.55 -7.45 16.54
N LEU A 136 2.50 -6.96 15.29
CA LEU A 136 3.12 -5.70 14.87
C LEU A 136 2.70 -4.52 15.77
N GLN A 137 1.44 -4.50 16.18
CA GLN A 137 0.86 -3.43 16.99
C GLN A 137 1.55 -3.30 18.36
N MET A 138 2.05 -4.39 18.94
CA MET A 138 2.77 -4.35 20.22
C MET A 138 4.15 -3.69 20.11
N SER A 139 4.73 -3.67 18.94
CA SER A 139 6.07 -3.14 18.67
C SER A 139 6.08 -1.65 18.35
N LEU A 140 4.93 -1.05 18.03
CA LEU A 140 4.85 0.36 17.59
C LEU A 140 5.31 1.34 18.66
N ILE A 141 4.84 1.18 19.91
CA ILE A 141 5.21 2.08 21.02
C ILE A 141 6.69 1.95 21.38
N PRO A 142 7.22 0.74 21.62
CA PRO A 142 8.66 0.54 21.86
C PRO A 142 9.54 1.09 20.74
N LEU A 143 9.13 0.94 19.49
CA LEU A 143 9.88 1.43 18.33
C LEU A 143 9.88 2.96 18.28
N LEU A 144 8.75 3.60 18.54
CA LEU A 144 8.66 5.07 18.63
C LEU A 144 9.56 5.59 19.76
N GLN A 145 9.54 4.95 20.92
CA GLN A 145 10.41 5.32 22.04
C GLN A 145 11.88 5.17 21.70
N LEU A 146 12.27 4.07 21.04
CA LEU A 146 13.65 3.84 20.59
C LEU A 146 14.15 4.96 19.68
N PHE A 147 13.35 5.39 18.72
CA PHE A 147 13.76 6.44 17.78
C PHE A 147 13.73 7.85 18.38
N SER A 148 12.80 8.13 19.29
CA SER A 148 12.64 9.48 19.88
C SER A 148 13.49 9.68 21.14
N GLY A 149 13.50 8.72 22.03
CA GLY A 149 14.15 8.85 23.35
C GLY A 149 15.30 7.90 23.59
N GLY A 150 15.44 6.84 22.80
CA GLY A 150 16.36 5.74 23.06
C GLY A 150 15.73 4.66 23.95
N LEU A 151 16.51 3.65 24.29
CA LEU A 151 16.09 2.53 25.15
C LEU A 151 16.67 2.71 26.55
N HIS A 152 15.79 2.80 27.54
CA HIS A 152 16.15 2.94 28.94
C HIS A 152 15.63 1.73 29.73
N ILE A 153 16.46 1.22 30.65
CA ILE A 153 16.06 0.23 31.64
C ILE A 153 16.30 0.86 33.02
N GLY A 154 15.24 1.31 33.67
CA GLY A 154 15.34 2.13 34.87
C GLY A 154 16.04 3.46 34.59
N SER A 155 17.09 3.78 35.31
CA SER A 155 17.92 4.98 35.12
C SER A 155 19.06 4.78 34.11
N VAL A 156 19.24 3.57 33.57
CA VAL A 156 20.35 3.25 32.66
C VAL A 156 19.91 3.38 31.23
N THR A 157 20.61 4.22 30.47
CA THR A 157 20.44 4.30 29.01
C THR A 157 21.19 3.15 28.34
N VAL A 158 20.45 2.19 27.80
CA VAL A 158 21.02 1.04 27.07
C VAL A 158 21.34 1.40 25.62
N ILE A 159 20.44 2.13 24.96
CA ILE A 159 20.64 2.65 23.60
C ILE A 159 20.27 4.14 23.64
N PRO A 160 21.19 5.03 23.30
CA PRO A 160 20.85 6.46 23.20
C PRO A 160 19.86 6.71 22.05
N SER A 161 19.17 7.84 22.07
CA SER A 161 18.33 8.24 20.96
C SER A 161 19.16 8.45 19.71
N PHE A 162 18.64 8.03 18.56
CA PHE A 162 19.36 8.16 17.29
C PHE A 162 19.33 9.59 16.71
N GLY A 163 18.53 10.49 17.30
CA GLY A 163 18.40 11.87 16.82
C GLY A 163 17.88 12.01 15.39
N ILE A 164 17.21 10.96 14.87
CA ILE A 164 16.72 10.89 13.47
C ILE A 164 15.23 11.16 13.35
N THR A 165 14.57 11.52 14.45
CA THR A 165 13.15 11.92 14.45
C THR A 165 12.92 13.12 13.54
N GLY A 166 11.82 13.11 12.79
CA GLY A 166 11.53 14.15 11.78
C GLY A 166 12.15 13.91 10.41
N THR A 167 12.90 12.81 10.23
CA THR A 167 13.40 12.35 8.93
C THR A 167 12.65 11.13 8.43
N PHE A 168 12.91 10.68 7.20
CA PHE A 168 12.33 9.44 6.67
C PHE A 168 13.06 8.17 7.16
N ILE A 169 14.25 8.30 7.75
CA ILE A 169 15.08 7.17 8.17
C ILE A 169 14.37 6.23 9.16
N PRO A 170 13.70 6.71 10.23
CA PRO A 170 12.95 5.83 11.13
C PRO A 170 11.90 4.98 10.44
N ILE A 171 11.23 5.56 9.42
CA ILE A 171 10.20 4.85 8.66
C ILE A 171 10.81 3.73 7.82
N TRP A 172 11.93 4.00 7.15
CA TRP A 172 12.64 2.99 6.36
C TRP A 172 13.18 1.86 7.23
N LEU A 173 13.76 2.20 8.40
CA LEU A 173 14.24 1.21 9.35
C LEU A 173 13.09 0.36 9.92
N ALA A 174 11.99 1.00 10.33
CA ALA A 174 10.82 0.31 10.84
C ALA A 174 10.25 -0.69 9.82
N HIS A 175 10.04 -0.27 8.57
CA HIS A 175 9.57 -1.15 7.51
C HIS A 175 10.54 -2.29 7.21
N THR A 176 11.85 -2.02 7.27
CA THR A 176 12.87 -3.05 7.11
C THR A 176 12.81 -4.08 8.24
N MET A 177 12.75 -3.62 9.50
CA MET A 177 12.71 -4.52 10.66
C MET A 177 11.46 -5.42 10.68
N PHE A 178 10.31 -4.88 10.25
CA PHE A 178 9.06 -5.63 10.21
C PHE A 178 8.84 -6.43 8.91
N GLY A 179 9.49 -6.04 7.84
CA GLY A 179 9.34 -6.68 6.53
C GLY A 179 10.36 -7.79 6.25
N LEU A 180 11.39 -7.94 7.09
CA LEU A 180 12.42 -8.98 6.91
C LEU A 180 11.96 -10.40 7.29
N PRO A 181 11.18 -10.63 8.36
CA PRO A 181 10.65 -11.97 8.64
C PRO A 181 9.60 -12.37 7.63
#